data_9e6cd802c6be8f5235abae0a2ac8193d
#
_entry.id   9e6cd802c6be8f5235abae0a2ac8193d
#
_cell.length_a   1.000
_cell.length_b   1.000
_cell.length_c   1.000
_cell.angle_alpha   90.00
_cell.angle_beta   90.00
_cell.angle_gamma   90.00
#
_symmetry.space_group_name_H-M   'P 1'
#
loop_
_entity.id
_entity.type
_entity.pdbx_description
1 polymer ?
#
loop_
_entity_poly.entity_id
_entity_poly.type
_entity_poly.pdbx_seq_one_letter_code
_entity_poly.pdbx_strand_id
1 'polypeptide(L)'
;MYDFNKSEEEILAFWKKNKVFDKLRKKNKGKKKFSFLDGPITANNPMGVHHAWGRTYKDIFQRFKAMQGYDQRYQNGFDCQGLWVEREEEKELGLKDKKDIEEFGILNFVKACRKRVEKFSKVQRDQSIRLGQWMDWDNSYYTMTDSNNLHNWMLLKHYFDKGWLYKGKDVVPWCWRCGT
;
A
#
# COMPACT_ATOMS: atom_id res chain seq x y z
N MET A 1 1.43 -24.23 -28.44
CA MET A 1 0.52 -23.60 -27.45
C MET A 1 1.07 -22.22 -27.13
N TYR A 2 0.24 -21.17 -27.06
CA TYR A 2 0.71 -19.81 -26.73
C TYR A 2 1.18 -19.75 -25.26
N ASP A 3 2.39 -19.22 -25.06
CA ASP A 3 2.98 -19.07 -23.73
C ASP A 3 2.68 -17.67 -23.17
N PHE A 4 1.67 -17.58 -22.32
CA PHE A 4 1.25 -16.34 -21.71
C PHE A 4 2.36 -15.73 -20.83
N ASN A 5 3.07 -16.53 -20.03
CA ASN A 5 4.10 -16.03 -19.11
C ASN A 5 5.24 -15.37 -19.89
N LYS A 6 5.73 -16.04 -20.94
CA LYS A 6 6.78 -15.51 -21.80
C LYS A 6 6.34 -14.22 -22.50
N SER A 7 5.13 -14.19 -23.04
CA SER A 7 4.58 -13.00 -23.68
C SER A 7 4.46 -11.81 -22.73
N GLU A 8 4.00 -12.02 -21.49
CA GLU A 8 3.92 -10.98 -20.47
C GLU A 8 5.29 -10.40 -20.13
N GLU A 9 6.30 -11.25 -19.96
CA GLU A 9 7.67 -10.82 -19.70
C GLU A 9 8.27 -10.02 -20.87
N GLU A 10 8.03 -10.42 -22.09
CA GLU A 10 8.44 -9.69 -23.29
C GLU A 10 7.78 -8.31 -23.35
N ILE A 11 6.49 -8.21 -23.04
CA ILE A 11 5.76 -6.93 -22.99
C ILE A 11 6.29 -6.02 -21.87
N LEU A 12 6.53 -6.54 -20.69
CA LEU A 12 7.12 -5.77 -19.60
C LEU A 12 8.51 -5.23 -19.97
N ALA A 13 9.34 -6.08 -20.59
CA ALA A 13 10.65 -5.66 -21.09
C ALA A 13 10.54 -4.57 -22.16
N PHE A 14 9.60 -4.71 -23.10
CA PHE A 14 9.30 -3.70 -24.10
C PHE A 14 8.86 -2.36 -23.47
N TRP A 15 7.95 -2.37 -22.51
CA TRP A 15 7.50 -1.16 -21.81
C TRP A 15 8.65 -0.45 -21.12
N LYS A 16 9.49 -1.20 -20.42
CA LYS A 16 10.67 -0.66 -19.72
C LYS A 16 11.67 -0.05 -20.71
N LYS A 17 12.07 -0.80 -21.74
CA LYS A 17 13.02 -0.36 -22.78
C LYS A 17 12.55 0.92 -23.47
N ASN A 18 11.27 1.01 -23.80
CA ASN A 18 10.69 2.12 -24.56
C ASN A 18 10.15 3.25 -23.67
N LYS A 19 10.25 3.15 -22.34
CA LYS A 19 9.71 4.12 -21.37
C LYS A 19 8.25 4.47 -21.65
N VAL A 20 7.42 3.44 -21.90
CA VAL A 20 6.03 3.60 -22.36
C VAL A 20 5.21 4.37 -21.34
N PHE A 21 5.33 4.04 -20.05
CA PHE A 21 4.62 4.73 -18.98
C PHE A 21 5.00 6.20 -18.86
N ASP A 22 6.30 6.53 -18.92
CA ASP A 22 6.78 7.92 -18.90
C ASP A 22 6.26 8.74 -20.07
N LYS A 23 6.28 8.13 -21.28
CA LYS A 23 5.74 8.76 -22.49
C LYS A 23 4.25 9.06 -22.34
N LEU A 24 3.47 8.12 -21.78
CA LEU A 24 2.04 8.32 -21.52
C LEU A 24 1.80 9.46 -20.52
N ARG A 25 2.53 9.47 -19.40
CA ARG A 25 2.45 10.56 -18.40
C ARG A 25 2.78 11.90 -19.03
N LYS A 26 3.86 11.98 -19.83
CA LYS A 26 4.27 13.21 -20.53
C LYS A 26 3.20 13.69 -21.50
N LYS A 27 2.60 12.78 -22.29
CA LYS A 27 1.54 13.09 -23.27
C LYS A 27 0.30 13.71 -22.61
N ASN A 28 -0.04 13.27 -21.41
CA ASN A 28 -1.25 13.72 -20.71
C ASN A 28 -1.00 14.83 -19.68
N LYS A 29 0.26 15.22 -19.47
CA LYS A 29 0.65 16.24 -18.48
C LYS A 29 -0.05 17.57 -18.75
N GLY A 30 -0.61 18.16 -17.70
CA GLY A 30 -1.27 19.46 -17.75
C GLY A 30 -2.71 19.43 -18.28
N LYS A 31 -3.22 18.27 -18.69
CA LYS A 31 -4.61 18.11 -19.12
C LYS A 31 -5.56 17.99 -17.91
N LYS A 32 -6.84 17.73 -18.17
CA LYS A 32 -7.85 17.53 -17.11
C LYS A 32 -7.39 16.44 -16.14
N LYS A 33 -7.46 16.72 -14.84
CA LYS A 33 -7.03 15.79 -13.80
C LYS A 33 -8.05 14.68 -13.58
N PHE A 34 -7.54 13.50 -13.38
CA PHE A 34 -8.25 12.37 -12.78
C PHE A 34 -7.35 11.73 -11.73
N SER A 35 -7.88 11.49 -10.55
CA SER A 35 -7.17 10.77 -9.50
C SER A 35 -8.16 9.96 -8.67
N PHE A 36 -7.66 8.95 -8.01
CA PHE A 36 -8.38 8.23 -6.98
C PHE A 36 -7.48 8.11 -5.76
N LEU A 37 -8.07 7.91 -4.62
CA LEU A 37 -7.36 7.59 -3.39
C LEU A 37 -7.21 6.06 -3.32
N ASP A 38 -5.98 5.58 -3.28
CA ASP A 38 -5.71 4.17 -3.11
C ASP A 38 -5.81 3.78 -1.62
N GLY A 39 -6.63 2.77 -1.31
CA GLY A 39 -6.55 2.04 -0.05
C GLY A 39 -5.37 1.07 -0.15
N PRO A 40 -4.24 1.38 0.51
CA PRO A 40 -3.02 0.61 0.31
C PRO A 40 -3.11 -0.78 0.95
N ILE A 41 -2.42 -1.74 0.35
CA ILE A 41 -2.28 -3.08 0.92
C ILE A 41 -1.35 -3.00 2.13
N THR A 42 -1.69 -3.73 3.20
CA THR A 42 -0.79 -3.90 4.35
C THR A 42 0.46 -4.68 3.91
N ALA A 43 1.63 -4.08 4.15
CA ALA A 43 2.92 -4.64 3.73
C ALA A 43 3.44 -5.69 4.74
N ASN A 44 2.63 -6.72 5.00
CA ASN A 44 2.92 -7.77 5.97
C ASN A 44 3.35 -9.11 5.36
N ASN A 45 2.92 -9.38 4.12
CA ASN A 45 3.16 -10.63 3.37
C ASN A 45 3.15 -10.37 1.86
N PRO A 46 3.51 -11.35 1.01
CA PRO A 46 3.26 -11.26 -0.43
C PRO A 46 1.77 -11.04 -0.73
N MET A 47 1.46 -10.45 -1.89
CA MET A 47 0.07 -10.26 -2.31
C MET A 47 -0.63 -11.61 -2.48
N GLY A 48 -1.85 -11.70 -1.93
CA GLY A 48 -2.78 -12.76 -2.30
C GLY A 48 -3.53 -12.42 -3.60
N VAL A 49 -4.25 -13.40 -4.14
CA VAL A 49 -5.03 -13.28 -5.38
C VAL A 49 -6.05 -12.12 -5.31
N HIS A 50 -6.70 -11.92 -4.17
CA HIS A 50 -7.66 -10.84 -3.97
C HIS A 50 -7.02 -9.44 -4.05
N HIS A 51 -5.75 -9.31 -3.61
CA HIS A 51 -5.00 -8.07 -3.77
C HIS A 51 -4.68 -7.80 -5.25
N ALA A 52 -4.24 -8.83 -5.98
CA ALA A 52 -3.98 -8.73 -7.41
C ALA A 52 -5.24 -8.33 -8.18
N TRP A 53 -6.37 -8.93 -7.83
CA TRP A 53 -7.69 -8.60 -8.40
C TRP A 53 -8.06 -7.12 -8.16
N GLY A 54 -8.01 -6.65 -6.91
CA GLY A 54 -8.29 -5.25 -6.59
C GLY A 54 -7.34 -4.27 -7.32
N ARG A 55 -6.05 -4.61 -7.43
CA ARG A 55 -5.08 -3.81 -8.19
C ARG A 55 -5.39 -3.77 -9.69
N THR A 56 -5.81 -4.88 -10.26
CA THR A 56 -6.21 -4.96 -11.68
C THR A 56 -7.39 -4.03 -11.96
N TYR A 57 -8.41 -4.00 -11.12
CA TYR A 57 -9.53 -3.05 -11.29
C TYR A 57 -9.06 -1.60 -11.26
N LYS A 58 -8.24 -1.22 -10.29
CA LYS A 58 -7.69 0.15 -10.20
C LYS A 58 -6.92 0.51 -11.47
N ASP A 59 -6.08 -0.40 -11.96
CA ASP A 59 -5.28 -0.19 -13.15
C ASP A 59 -6.14 -0.04 -14.42
N ILE A 60 -7.22 -0.81 -14.56
CA ILE A 60 -8.16 -0.68 -15.67
C ILE A 60 -8.77 0.73 -15.72
N PHE A 61 -9.25 1.24 -14.59
CA PHE A 61 -9.81 2.60 -14.52
C PHE A 61 -8.78 3.66 -14.87
N GLN A 62 -7.55 3.53 -14.35
CA GLN A 62 -6.46 4.46 -14.66
C GLN A 62 -6.09 4.41 -16.15
N ARG A 63 -5.97 3.23 -16.74
CA ARG A 63 -5.67 3.06 -18.17
C ARG A 63 -6.77 3.66 -19.04
N PHE A 64 -8.03 3.38 -18.71
CA PHE A 64 -9.18 3.94 -19.42
C PHE A 64 -9.17 5.48 -19.39
N LYS A 65 -8.94 6.06 -18.21
CA LYS A 65 -8.84 7.52 -18.07
C LYS A 65 -7.61 8.09 -18.78
N ALA A 66 -6.49 7.39 -18.78
CA ALA A 66 -5.30 7.77 -19.55
C ALA A 66 -5.57 7.80 -21.05
N MET A 67 -6.31 6.82 -21.58
CA MET A 67 -6.71 6.77 -23.01
C MET A 67 -7.63 7.94 -23.38
N GLN A 68 -8.47 8.38 -22.43
CA GLN A 68 -9.30 9.58 -22.59
C GLN A 68 -8.50 10.90 -22.48
N GLY A 69 -7.19 10.82 -22.21
CA GLY A 69 -6.30 11.98 -22.14
C GLY A 69 -6.23 12.64 -20.76
N TYR A 70 -6.70 12.03 -19.70
CA TYR A 70 -6.59 12.61 -18.36
C TYR A 70 -5.14 12.55 -17.83
N ASP A 71 -4.73 13.62 -17.16
CA ASP A 71 -3.47 13.69 -16.40
C ASP A 71 -3.68 13.06 -15.01
N GLN A 72 -2.84 12.06 -14.67
CA GLN A 72 -2.99 11.27 -13.44
C GLN A 72 -1.70 11.24 -12.64
N ARG A 73 -1.84 11.21 -11.32
CA ARG A 73 -0.70 11.12 -10.40
C ARG A 73 -0.11 9.72 -10.31
N TYR A 74 -0.91 8.67 -10.46
CA TYR A 74 -0.53 7.27 -10.29
C TYR A 74 0.09 6.99 -8.90
N GLN A 75 -0.53 7.51 -7.85
CA GLN A 75 -0.04 7.40 -6.49
C GLN A 75 -0.21 5.98 -5.95
N ASN A 76 0.89 5.34 -5.58
CA ASN A 76 0.89 4.11 -4.79
C ASN A 76 1.13 4.42 -3.32
N GLY A 77 0.70 3.52 -2.43
CA GLY A 77 0.99 3.55 -1.00
C GLY A 77 1.18 2.16 -0.43
N PHE A 78 1.74 2.12 0.78
CA PHE A 78 1.85 0.90 1.59
C PHE A 78 1.30 1.19 2.98
N ASP A 79 0.39 0.33 3.44
CA ASP A 79 -0.06 0.29 4.82
C ASP A 79 1.00 -0.43 5.65
N CYS A 80 1.50 0.25 6.69
CA CYS A 80 2.73 -0.15 7.37
C CYS A 80 2.53 -0.56 8.81
N GLN A 81 1.33 -0.50 9.35
CA GLN A 81 1.07 -0.78 10.75
C GLN A 81 -0.25 -1.52 10.95
N GLY A 82 -0.50 -1.87 12.20
CA GLY A 82 -1.70 -2.54 12.64
C GLY A 82 -1.50 -4.02 12.91
N LEU A 83 -2.57 -4.65 13.38
CA LEU A 83 -2.60 -6.01 13.90
C LEU A 83 -2.01 -7.06 12.94
N TRP A 84 -2.23 -6.91 11.63
CA TRP A 84 -1.75 -7.88 10.66
C TRP A 84 -0.22 -7.91 10.53
N VAL A 85 0.45 -6.78 10.71
CA VAL A 85 1.92 -6.73 10.76
C VAL A 85 2.41 -7.41 12.04
N GLU A 86 1.81 -7.07 13.19
CA GLU A 86 2.18 -7.63 14.49
C GLU A 86 2.00 -9.16 14.50
N ARG A 87 0.84 -9.67 14.08
CA ARG A 87 0.53 -11.10 14.09
C ARG A 87 1.48 -11.94 13.24
N GLU A 88 1.85 -11.44 12.09
CA GLU A 88 2.78 -12.14 11.22
C GLU A 88 4.21 -12.09 11.78
N GLU A 89 4.59 -11.01 12.46
CA GLU A 89 5.89 -10.93 13.11
C GLU A 89 5.94 -11.77 14.40
N GLU A 90 4.88 -11.81 15.21
CA GLU A 90 4.74 -12.73 16.35
C GLU A 90 4.98 -14.17 15.92
N LYS A 91 4.37 -14.61 14.80
CA LYS A 91 4.54 -15.95 14.26
C LYS A 91 5.99 -16.23 13.84
N GLU A 92 6.63 -15.27 13.16
CA GLU A 92 8.01 -15.43 12.69
C GLU A 92 9.00 -15.49 13.85
N LEU A 93 8.74 -14.75 14.93
CA LEU A 93 9.54 -14.75 16.16
C LEU A 93 9.17 -15.88 17.14
N GLY A 94 8.08 -16.63 16.89
CA GLY A 94 7.60 -17.68 17.77
C GLY A 94 6.95 -17.19 19.07
N LEU A 95 6.52 -15.93 19.12
CA LEU A 95 5.84 -15.32 20.26
C LEU A 95 4.37 -15.78 20.32
N LYS A 96 3.91 -16.16 21.50
CA LYS A 96 2.59 -16.78 21.70
C LYS A 96 1.51 -15.79 22.14
N ASP A 97 1.90 -14.81 22.93
CA ASP A 97 0.99 -13.79 23.46
C ASP A 97 1.65 -12.40 23.60
N LYS A 98 0.91 -11.44 24.10
CA LYS A 98 1.39 -10.06 24.25
C LYS A 98 2.47 -9.90 25.32
N LYS A 99 2.53 -10.79 26.32
CA LYS A 99 3.57 -10.76 27.35
C LYS A 99 4.93 -11.15 26.78
N ASP A 100 4.95 -12.13 25.87
CA ASP A 100 6.17 -12.50 25.17
C ASP A 100 6.79 -11.31 24.42
N ILE A 101 5.95 -10.38 23.89
CA ILE A 101 6.41 -9.15 23.25
C ILE A 101 7.09 -8.23 24.25
N GLU A 102 6.53 -8.11 25.46
CA GLU A 102 7.12 -7.28 26.52
C GLU A 102 8.47 -7.84 26.95
N GLU A 103 8.58 -9.16 27.11
CA GLU A 103 9.81 -9.88 27.45
C GLU A 103 10.86 -9.78 26.32
N PHE A 104 10.46 -9.88 25.07
CA PHE A 104 11.34 -9.68 23.90
C PHE A 104 11.82 -8.22 23.79
N GLY A 105 11.06 -7.31 24.37
CA GLY A 105 11.28 -5.87 24.36
C GLY A 105 10.52 -5.16 23.24
N ILE A 106 9.63 -4.27 23.62
CA ILE A 106 8.73 -3.53 22.71
C ILE A 106 9.51 -2.85 21.57
N LEU A 107 10.65 -2.21 21.88
CA LEU A 107 11.46 -1.54 20.87
C LEU A 107 12.06 -2.52 19.85
N ASN A 108 12.47 -3.71 20.29
CA ASN A 108 12.99 -4.75 19.41
C ASN A 108 11.89 -5.28 18.50
N PHE A 109 10.71 -5.49 19.05
CA PHE A 109 9.53 -5.91 18.28
C PHE A 109 9.12 -4.87 17.21
N VAL A 110 9.07 -3.60 17.57
CA VAL A 110 8.80 -2.51 16.62
C VAL A 110 9.83 -2.46 15.49
N LYS A 111 11.13 -2.65 15.82
CA LYS A 111 12.19 -2.72 14.79
C LYS A 111 12.00 -3.93 13.87
N ALA A 112 11.59 -5.08 14.40
CA ALA A 112 11.29 -6.27 13.61
C ALA A 112 10.10 -6.05 12.69
N CYS A 113 8.99 -5.49 13.19
CA CYS A 113 7.83 -5.10 12.38
C CYS A 113 8.21 -4.13 11.24
N ARG A 114 9.04 -3.12 11.50
CA ARG A 114 9.51 -2.19 10.45
C ARG A 114 10.31 -2.91 9.37
N LYS A 115 11.23 -3.80 9.73
CA LYS A 115 11.99 -4.61 8.77
C LYS A 115 11.07 -5.48 7.93
N ARG A 116 10.03 -6.07 8.53
CA ARG A 116 9.02 -6.84 7.81
C ARG A 116 8.32 -5.98 6.76
N VAL A 117 7.84 -4.81 7.12
CA VAL A 117 7.19 -3.87 6.20
C VAL A 117 8.13 -3.47 5.06
N GLU A 118 9.40 -3.16 5.34
CA GLU A 118 10.40 -2.83 4.32
C GLU A 118 10.64 -3.99 3.35
N LYS A 119 10.66 -5.22 3.84
CA LYS A 119 10.79 -6.44 3.02
C LYS A 119 9.58 -6.62 2.11
N PHE A 120 8.38 -6.62 2.70
CA PHE A 120 7.17 -6.97 1.95
C PHE A 120 6.63 -5.85 1.08
N SER A 121 6.90 -4.58 1.37
CA SER A 121 6.61 -3.49 0.45
C SER A 121 7.37 -3.65 -0.87
N LYS A 122 8.63 -4.08 -0.83
CA LYS A 122 9.41 -4.41 -2.03
C LYS A 122 8.82 -5.59 -2.79
N VAL A 123 8.49 -6.68 -2.07
CA VAL A 123 7.87 -7.87 -2.68
C VAL A 123 6.55 -7.51 -3.35
N GLN A 124 5.67 -6.77 -2.67
CA GLN A 124 4.37 -6.36 -3.23
C GLN A 124 4.52 -5.40 -4.42
N ARG A 125 5.52 -4.51 -4.39
CA ARG A 125 5.89 -3.67 -5.54
C ARG A 125 6.26 -4.54 -6.74
N ASP A 126 7.17 -5.49 -6.56
CA ASP A 126 7.66 -6.34 -7.65
C ASP A 126 6.54 -7.22 -8.22
N GLN A 127 5.68 -7.79 -7.36
CA GLN A 127 4.50 -8.53 -7.77
C GLN A 127 3.52 -7.64 -8.56
N SER A 128 3.32 -6.39 -8.14
CA SER A 128 2.45 -5.44 -8.84
C SER A 128 3.01 -5.04 -10.21
N ILE A 129 4.33 -4.86 -10.30
CA ILE A 129 5.03 -4.63 -11.58
C ILE A 129 4.88 -5.86 -12.48
N ARG A 130 5.05 -7.07 -11.92
CA ARG A 130 4.86 -8.33 -12.68
C ARG A 130 3.43 -8.50 -13.18
N LEU A 131 2.44 -8.04 -12.42
CA LEU A 131 1.03 -7.97 -12.80
C LEU A 131 0.77 -6.96 -13.95
N GLY A 132 1.74 -6.09 -14.25
CA GLY A 132 1.64 -5.06 -15.27
C GLY A 132 1.00 -3.76 -14.81
N GLN A 133 0.80 -3.57 -13.52
CA GLN A 133 0.21 -2.35 -12.97
C GLN A 133 1.12 -1.13 -13.17
N TRP A 134 0.55 -0.01 -13.60
CA TRP A 134 1.26 1.25 -13.76
C TRP A 134 1.04 2.18 -12.58
N MET A 135 2.12 2.43 -11.84
CA MET A 135 2.16 3.38 -10.71
C MET A 135 3.47 4.15 -10.70
N ASP A 136 3.47 5.28 -10.04
CA ASP A 136 4.68 6.05 -9.73
C ASP A 136 5.38 5.43 -8.50
N TRP A 137 6.02 4.28 -8.73
CA TRP A 137 6.57 3.42 -7.69
C TRP A 137 7.64 4.09 -6.82
N ASP A 138 8.40 5.00 -7.40
CA ASP A 138 9.51 5.68 -6.70
C ASP A 138 9.00 6.78 -5.75
N ASN A 139 7.76 7.24 -5.95
CA ASN A 139 7.08 8.21 -5.10
C ASN A 139 5.94 7.59 -4.28
N SER A 140 6.05 6.32 -3.94
CA SER A 140 5.09 5.66 -3.06
C SER A 140 5.12 6.27 -1.66
N TYR A 141 3.94 6.44 -1.03
CA TYR A 141 3.89 6.83 0.38
C TYR A 141 3.84 5.61 1.30
N TYR A 142 4.32 5.80 2.52
CA TYR A 142 4.30 4.79 3.57
C TYR A 142 3.61 5.36 4.80
N THR A 143 2.59 4.67 5.30
CA THR A 143 1.78 5.19 6.40
C THR A 143 2.55 5.35 7.71
N MET A 144 3.70 4.71 7.86
CA MET A 144 4.60 4.83 9.02
C MET A 144 5.53 6.04 9.01
N THR A 145 5.51 6.85 7.94
CA THR A 145 6.44 8.00 7.84
C THR A 145 5.95 9.18 8.67
N ASP A 146 6.88 9.98 9.18
CA ASP A 146 6.58 11.18 9.95
C ASP A 146 5.75 12.17 9.14
N SER A 147 6.03 12.30 7.83
CA SER A 147 5.24 13.14 6.94
C SER A 147 3.77 12.69 6.86
N ASN A 148 3.51 11.38 6.75
CA ASN A 148 2.15 10.86 6.73
C ASN A 148 1.44 11.11 8.08
N ASN A 149 2.13 10.86 9.18
CA ASN A 149 1.61 11.08 10.53
C ASN A 149 1.29 12.57 10.77
N LEU A 150 2.17 13.47 10.32
CA LEU A 150 1.93 14.91 10.43
C LEU A 150 0.65 15.33 9.72
N HIS A 151 0.42 14.84 8.50
CA HIS A 151 -0.81 15.17 7.75
C HIS A 151 -2.06 14.61 8.42
N ASN A 152 -1.99 13.42 9.03
CA ASN A 152 -3.09 12.88 9.82
C ASN A 152 -3.40 13.77 11.05
N TRP A 153 -2.35 14.23 11.76
CA TRP A 153 -2.52 15.16 12.88
C TRP A 153 -3.10 16.51 12.44
N MET A 154 -2.70 17.04 11.30
CA MET A 154 -3.29 18.26 10.74
C MET A 154 -4.79 18.09 10.47
N LEU A 155 -5.19 16.93 9.94
CA LEU A 155 -6.59 16.62 9.68
C LEU A 155 -7.39 16.49 10.99
N LEU A 156 -6.86 15.78 11.98
CA LEU A 156 -7.48 15.65 13.32
C LEU A 156 -7.62 17.01 14.01
N LYS A 157 -6.57 17.85 13.93
CA LYS A 157 -6.64 19.21 14.47
C LYS A 157 -7.74 20.03 13.80
N HIS A 158 -7.89 19.95 12.49
CA HIS A 158 -8.94 20.64 11.76
C HIS A 158 -10.34 20.19 12.23
N TYR A 159 -10.56 18.89 12.46
CA TYR A 159 -11.83 18.39 12.98
C TYR A 159 -12.08 18.82 14.42
N PHE A 160 -11.02 18.85 15.24
CA PHE A 160 -11.10 19.35 16.62
C PHE A 160 -11.49 20.83 16.64
N ASP A 161 -10.83 21.68 15.83
CA ASP A 161 -11.10 23.11 15.75
C ASP A 161 -12.54 23.41 15.27
N LYS A 162 -13.14 22.50 14.51
CA LYS A 162 -14.56 22.59 14.07
C LYS A 162 -15.56 22.01 15.08
N GLY A 163 -15.11 21.43 16.20
CA GLY A 163 -15.97 20.77 17.16
C GLY A 163 -16.56 19.44 16.68
N TRP A 164 -16.00 18.84 15.62
CA TRP A 164 -16.47 17.56 15.08
C TRP A 164 -15.83 16.35 15.76
N LEU A 165 -14.72 16.55 16.45
CA LEU A 165 -14.04 15.51 17.21
C LEU A 165 -14.50 15.56 18.66
N TYR A 166 -15.08 14.46 19.14
CA TYR A 166 -15.57 14.32 20.51
C TYR A 166 -15.29 12.93 21.05
N LYS A 167 -15.30 12.77 22.39
CA LYS A 167 -15.23 11.48 23.06
C LYS A 167 -16.62 10.84 23.08
N GLY A 168 -16.71 9.59 22.61
CA GLY A 168 -17.93 8.81 22.62
C GLY A 168 -17.67 7.37 23.08
N LYS A 169 -18.77 6.60 23.25
CA LYS A 169 -18.74 5.15 23.47
C LYS A 169 -19.52 4.50 22.36
N ASP A 170 -19.01 3.36 21.88
CA ASP A 170 -19.66 2.56 20.87
C ASP A 170 -19.48 1.07 21.17
N VAL A 171 -20.31 0.23 20.58
CA VAL A 171 -20.22 -1.23 20.70
C VAL A 171 -19.42 -1.74 19.51
N VAL A 172 -18.30 -2.40 19.81
CA VAL A 172 -17.41 -2.94 18.78
C VAL A 172 -17.14 -4.43 19.05
N PRO A 173 -16.89 -5.23 18.00
CA PRO A 173 -16.38 -6.58 18.17
C PRO A 173 -15.02 -6.53 18.87
N TRP A 174 -14.81 -7.43 19.82
CA TRP A 174 -13.57 -7.51 20.59
C TRP A 174 -12.99 -8.92 20.52
N CYS A 175 -11.74 -9.02 20.14
CA CYS A 175 -10.98 -10.27 20.19
C CYS A 175 -10.11 -10.30 21.44
N TRP A 176 -10.47 -11.13 22.41
CA TRP A 176 -9.73 -11.29 23.66
C TRP A 176 -8.29 -11.76 23.49
N ARG A 177 -8.02 -12.54 22.45
CA ARG A 177 -6.67 -13.05 22.15
C ARG A 177 -5.75 -11.97 21.59
N CYS A 178 -6.26 -11.16 20.69
CA CYS A 178 -5.50 -10.10 20.01
C CYS A 178 -5.48 -8.79 20.80
N GLY A 179 -6.38 -8.62 21.78
CA GLY A 179 -6.54 -7.39 22.54
C GLY A 179 -7.14 -6.23 21.71
N THR A 180 -7.88 -6.55 20.64
CA THR A 180 -8.44 -5.56 19.71
C THR A 180 -9.81 -5.98 19.19
#